data_c7935afa85296c274e228fe0951c5f7f
#
_entry.id   c7935afa85296c274e228fe0951c5f7f
#
_cell.length_a   1.000
_cell.length_b   1.000
_cell.length_c   1.000
_cell.angle_alpha   90.00
_cell.angle_beta   90.00
_cell.angle_gamma   90.00
#
_symmetry.space_group_name_H-M   'P 1'
#
loop_
_entity.id
_entity.type
_entity.pdbx_description
1 polymer ?
#
loop_
_entity_poly.entity_id
_entity_poly.type
_entity_poly.pdbx_seq_one_letter_code
_entity_poly.pdbx_strand_id
1 'polypeptide(L)' 'MFKEGQRYKFYKIGALGLKERKWVNAVVEHIPEHERFIRFRLHFVNMFGDHTSYVESFSMNELAHMAKSGELVRR' A
#
# COMPACT_ATOMS: atom_id res chain seq x y z
N MET A 1 -12.55 7.15 -4.32
CA MET A 1 -12.08 7.94 -3.16
C MET A 1 -11.71 7.03 -2.02
N PHE A 2 -10.63 7.36 -1.31
CA PHE A 2 -10.12 6.54 -0.22
C PHE A 2 -10.84 6.85 1.08
N LYS A 3 -11.05 5.82 1.89
CA LYS A 3 -11.63 5.95 3.23
C LYS A 3 -10.82 5.13 4.21
N GLU A 4 -10.70 5.61 5.43
CA GLU A 4 -10.02 4.88 6.49
C GLU A 4 -10.66 3.50 6.67
N GLY A 5 -9.83 2.50 6.83
CA GLY A 5 -10.26 1.13 6.97
C GLY A 5 -10.50 0.38 5.66
N GLN A 6 -10.49 1.06 4.52
CA GLN A 6 -10.62 0.38 3.24
C GLN A 6 -9.40 -0.47 2.94
N ARG A 7 -9.64 -1.61 2.32
CA ARG A 7 -8.60 -2.57 1.98
C ARG A 7 -8.20 -2.46 0.52
N TYR A 8 -6.88 -2.48 0.30
CA TYR A 8 -6.28 -2.43 -1.02
C TYR A 8 -5.16 -3.46 -1.10
N LYS A 9 -4.66 -3.67 -2.30
CA LYS A 9 -3.41 -4.39 -2.50
C LYS A 9 -2.55 -3.61 -3.48
N PHE A 10 -1.27 -3.57 -3.17
CA PHE A 10 -0.25 -2.93 -3.99
C PHE A 10 0.61 -3.98 -4.65
N TYR A 11 0.99 -3.71 -5.90
CA TYR A 11 1.95 -4.53 -6.60
C TYR A 11 3.33 -3.92 -6.43
N LYS A 12 4.17 -4.56 -5.64
CA LYS A 12 5.51 -4.06 -5.32
C LYS A 12 6.59 -4.89 -5.99
N ILE A 13 7.58 -4.20 -6.54
CA ILE A 13 8.73 -4.82 -7.20
C ILE A 13 9.93 -4.57 -6.32
N GLY A 14 10.53 -5.65 -5.80
CA GLY A 14 11.73 -5.57 -5.00
C GLY A 14 11.63 -4.78 -3.71
N ALA A 15 10.42 -4.44 -3.28
CA ALA A 15 10.21 -3.74 -2.04
C ALA A 15 10.41 -4.68 -0.85
N LEU A 16 10.78 -4.12 0.30
CA LEU A 16 10.90 -4.89 1.55
C LEU A 16 11.98 -5.98 1.49
N GLY A 17 13.01 -5.79 0.68
CA GLY A 17 14.08 -6.77 0.52
C GLY A 17 13.68 -7.97 -0.33
N LEU A 18 12.50 -7.96 -0.92
CA LEU A 18 12.03 -9.02 -1.80
C LEU A 18 12.59 -8.81 -3.20
N LYS A 19 13.10 -9.86 -3.80
CA LYS A 19 13.60 -9.82 -5.18
C LYS A 19 12.50 -10.03 -6.20
N GLU A 20 11.36 -10.54 -5.76
CA GLU A 20 10.23 -10.87 -6.61
C GLU A 20 9.14 -9.82 -6.53
N ARG A 21 8.37 -9.73 -7.60
CA ARG A 21 7.17 -8.92 -7.64
C ARG A 21 6.09 -9.60 -6.80
N LYS A 22 5.50 -8.87 -5.88
CA LYS A 22 4.46 -9.42 -5.02
C LYS A 22 3.34 -8.41 -4.79
N TRP A 23 2.15 -8.95 -4.61
CA TRP A 23 1.03 -8.19 -4.11
C TRP A 23 1.15 -8.06 -2.59
N VAL A 24 1.02 -6.85 -2.10
CA VAL A 24 1.08 -6.55 -0.68
C VAL A 24 -0.28 -6.04 -0.24
N ASN A 25 -0.86 -6.67 0.77
CA ASN A 25 -2.13 -6.23 1.33
C ASN A 25 -1.93 -4.94 2.10
N ALA A 26 -2.88 -4.03 1.98
CA ALA A 26 -2.80 -2.74 2.61
C ALA A 26 -4.16 -2.28 3.13
N VAL A 27 -4.13 -1.48 4.17
CA VAL A 27 -5.32 -0.86 4.75
C VAL A 27 -5.07 0.64 4.84
N VAL A 28 -6.06 1.43 4.45
CA VAL A 28 -5.99 2.88 4.63
C VAL A 28 -6.03 3.16 6.13
N GLU A 29 -4.94 3.65 6.69
CA GLU A 29 -4.82 3.89 8.12
C GLU A 29 -5.24 5.29 8.51
N HIS A 30 -4.84 6.29 7.71
CA HIS A 30 -5.15 7.68 8.03
C HIS A 30 -5.22 8.54 6.78
N ILE A 31 -6.23 9.40 6.75
CA ILE A 31 -6.40 10.41 5.70
C ILE A 31 -6.38 11.77 6.40
N PRO A 32 -5.28 12.55 6.27
CA PRO A 32 -5.21 13.87 6.90
C PRO A 32 -6.17 14.85 6.24
N GLU A 33 -6.48 15.93 6.94
CA GLU A 33 -7.44 16.94 6.48
C GLU A 33 -7.10 17.54 5.12
N HIS A 34 -5.81 17.76 4.85
CA HIS A 34 -5.37 18.34 3.57
C HIS A 34 -5.43 17.37 2.40
N GLU A 35 -5.62 16.08 2.65
CA GLU A 35 -5.75 15.02 1.64
C GLU A 35 -4.62 14.95 0.60
N ARG A 36 -3.44 15.48 0.93
CA ARG A 36 -2.28 15.44 0.00
C ARG A 36 -1.57 14.11 0.01
N PHE A 37 -1.59 13.43 1.15
CA PHE A 37 -0.98 12.14 1.35
C PHE A 37 -1.97 11.24 2.08
N ILE A 38 -1.93 9.98 1.74
CA ILE A 38 -2.75 8.98 2.43
C ILE A 38 -1.79 7.97 3.03
N ARG A 39 -1.99 7.67 4.30
CA ARG A 39 -1.16 6.72 5.03
C ARG A 39 -1.80 5.35 4.96
N PHE A 40 -1.01 4.38 4.51
CA PHE A 40 -1.43 2.98 4.44
C PHE A 40 -0.58 2.16 5.37
N ARG A 41 -1.20 1.14 5.96
CA ARG A 41 -0.47 0.08 6.65
C ARG A 41 -0.39 -1.09 5.69
N LEU A 42 0.84 -1.46 5.34
CA LEU A 42 1.11 -2.57 4.43
C LEU A 42 1.49 -3.81 5.23
N HIS A 43 0.90 -4.93 4.87
CA HIS A 43 1.11 -6.21 5.55
C HIS A 43 1.86 -7.17 4.63
N PHE A 44 2.86 -7.82 5.15
CA PHE A 44 3.65 -8.77 4.37
C PHE A 44 4.21 -9.88 5.26
N VAL A 45 4.68 -10.94 4.61
CA VAL A 45 5.39 -12.02 5.30
C VAL A 45 6.86 -11.88 4.93
N ASN A 46 7.73 -11.77 5.94
CA ASN A 46 9.15 -11.61 5.70
C ASN A 46 9.80 -12.94 5.30
N MET A 47 11.11 -12.91 5.02
CA MET A 47 11.82 -14.10 4.58
C MET A 47 11.88 -15.22 5.63
N PHE A 48 11.61 -14.90 6.89
CA PHE A 48 11.57 -15.87 7.99
C PHE A 48 10.18 -16.44 8.23
N GLY A 49 9.19 -16.04 7.41
CA GLY A 49 7.82 -16.49 7.56
C GLY A 49 6.99 -15.72 8.57
N ASP A 50 7.53 -14.66 9.15
CA ASP A 50 6.81 -13.86 10.14
C ASP A 50 5.92 -12.82 9.48
N HIS A 51 4.70 -12.68 9.99
CA HIS A 51 3.80 -11.61 9.56
C HIS A 51 4.27 -10.29 10.18
N THR A 52 4.41 -9.30 9.33
CA THR A 52 4.85 -7.98 9.77
C THR A 52 4.09 -6.90 9.01
N SER A 53 4.20 -5.67 9.46
CA SER A 53 3.57 -4.53 8.79
C SER A 53 4.41 -3.29 8.97
N TYR A 54 4.23 -2.34 8.08
CA TYR A 54 4.83 -1.02 8.20
C TYR A 54 3.89 0.01 7.61
N VAL A 55 4.09 1.27 7.98
CA VAL A 55 3.27 2.39 7.53
C VAL A 55 4.03 3.15 6.46
N GLU A 56 3.35 3.46 5.36
CA GLU A 56 3.91 4.24 4.27
C GLU A 56 2.89 5.26 3.80
N SER A 57 3.35 6.48 3.54
CA SER A 57 2.51 7.55 3.04
C SER A 57 2.71 7.68 1.53
N PHE A 58 1.61 7.82 0.81
CA PHE A 58 1.62 7.99 -0.64
C PHE A 58 0.92 9.29 -0.99
N SER A 59 1.46 10.03 -1.95
CA SER A 59 0.78 11.21 -2.47
C SER A 59 -0.42 10.80 -3.31
N MET A 60 -1.38 11.70 -3.43
CA MET A 60 -2.56 11.44 -4.29
C MET A 60 -2.15 11.20 -5.74
N ASN A 61 -1.13 11.91 -6.22
CA ASN A 61 -0.62 11.71 -7.58
C ASN A 61 -0.03 10.31 -7.78
N GLU A 62 0.74 9.83 -6.81
CA GLU A 62 1.28 8.47 -6.84
C GLU A 62 0.17 7.43 -6.86
N LEU A 63 -0.83 7.61 -6.00
CA LEU A 63 -1.96 6.67 -5.91
C LEU A 63 -2.78 6.66 -7.19
N ALA A 64 -3.03 7.82 -7.78
CA ALA A 64 -3.74 7.91 -9.04
C ALA A 64 -2.97 7.20 -10.17
N HIS A 65 -1.65 7.40 -10.22
CA HIS A 65 -0.80 6.75 -11.20
C HIS A 65 -0.81 5.22 -11.01
N MET A 66 -0.69 4.77 -9.79
CA MET A 66 -0.68 3.33 -9.46
C MET A 66 -2.02 2.68 -9.76
N ALA A 67 -3.12 3.37 -9.48
CA ALA A 67 -4.46 2.87 -9.81
C ALA A 67 -4.63 2.73 -11.31
N LYS A 68 -4.15 3.71 -12.06
CA LYS A 68 -4.25 3.71 -13.52
C LYS A 68 -3.41 2.60 -14.15
N SER A 69 -2.23 2.33 -13.60
CA SER A 69 -1.35 1.27 -14.10
C SER A 69 -1.72 -0.13 -13.62
N GLY A 70 -2.70 -0.25 -12.73
CA GLY A 70 -3.11 -1.53 -12.18
C GLY A 70 -2.28 -2.01 -10.99
N GLU A 71 -1.37 -1.18 -10.49
CA GLU A 71 -0.52 -1.54 -9.35
C GLU A 71 -1.21 -1.30 -8.00
N LEU A 72 -2.34 -0.63 -8.00
CA LEU A 72 -3.17 -0.42 -6.83
C LEU A 72 -4.58 -0.90 -7.15
N VAL A 73 -5.04 -1.89 -6.42
CA VAL A 73 -6.36 -2.49 -6.65
C VAL A 73 -7.11 -2.55 -5.32
N ARG A 74 -8.38 -2.17 -5.34
CA ARG A 74 -9.25 -2.28 -4.17
C ARG A 74 -9.64 -3.75 -3.95
N ARG A 75 -9.61 -4.13 -2.70
CA ARG A 75 -10.01 -5.48 -2.30
C ARG A 75 -11.47 -5.54 -1.94
#